data_bbf1109d3045fcce0a04523baafbcaf8
#
_entry.id   bbf1109d3045fcce0a04523baafbcaf8
#
_cell.length_a   1.000
_cell.length_b   1.000
_cell.length_c   1.000
_cell.angle_alpha   90.00
_cell.angle_beta   90.00
_cell.angle_gamma   90.00
#
_symmetry.space_group_name_H-M   'P 1'
#
loop_
_entity.id
_entity.type
_entity.pdbx_description
1 polymer ?
#
loop_
_entity_poly.entity_id
_entity_poly.type
_entity_poly.pdbx_seq_one_letter_code
_entity_poly.pdbx_strand_id
1 'polypeptide(L)'
;DWEQLNNETLPANRGNKQLFGDCCLHHGLTITSDTSATKKGSWFMSWEKKMDKELIATLETVLVHLHSIRNKLAAHPDRYDYYMSQVQKYEKVLHSLRSYALVYSRCSSIQNLAVLGEDFIRQMKRDLPKMTFLTSIMCQHVGIAMDGFYSGLDEDRNFYTAPNTTYLDALQYKFNPKKDKIDCRTDGDIEDGLPLIIGLDANTNINCMVVGQVGSDQRLRIINSLYVKYERKLPEVAQDFCDYYKYLKSKRVIFYYDATFVGNSYATHTDDFYQIISRVLRHNGWLVTEVYIGKPWNHLQKQELINRMFKGKANHMILI
;
A
#
# COMPACT_ATOMS: atom_id res chain seq x y z
N ASP A 1 -9.32 -4.67 12.93
CA ASP A 1 -8.10 -4.30 13.66
C ASP A 1 -7.70 -5.43 14.62
N TRP A 2 -6.39 -5.72 14.70
CA TRP A 2 -5.87 -6.78 15.59
C TRP A 2 -6.11 -6.48 17.06
N GLU A 3 -5.91 -5.24 17.47
CA GLU A 3 -6.10 -4.81 18.85
C GLU A 3 -7.56 -4.94 19.27
N GLN A 4 -8.47 -4.53 18.42
CA GLN A 4 -9.91 -4.67 18.68
C GLN A 4 -10.34 -6.14 18.74
N LEU A 5 -9.86 -6.97 17.82
CA LEU A 5 -10.15 -8.41 17.87
C LEU A 5 -9.63 -9.03 19.15
N ASN A 6 -8.37 -8.77 19.50
CA ASN A 6 -7.69 -9.42 20.62
C ASN A 6 -8.16 -8.91 21.99
N ASN A 7 -8.43 -7.61 22.11
CA ASN A 7 -8.75 -6.99 23.39
C ASN A 7 -10.25 -6.92 23.68
N GLU A 8 -11.10 -6.92 22.64
CA GLU A 8 -12.54 -6.74 22.79
C GLU A 8 -13.31 -7.98 22.33
N THR A 9 -13.11 -8.42 21.08
CA THR A 9 -13.94 -9.47 20.46
C THR A 9 -13.66 -10.85 21.07
N LEU A 10 -12.41 -11.25 21.18
CA LEU A 10 -12.06 -12.56 21.77
C LEU A 10 -12.47 -12.68 23.25
N PRO A 11 -12.20 -11.68 24.11
CA PRO A 11 -12.67 -11.72 25.50
C PRO A 11 -14.18 -11.66 25.63
N ALA A 12 -14.89 -10.99 24.70
CA ALA A 12 -16.35 -10.91 24.69
C ALA A 12 -17.04 -12.21 24.22
N ASN A 13 -16.32 -13.09 23.52
CA ASN A 13 -16.84 -14.38 23.06
C ASN A 13 -17.02 -15.37 24.23
N ARG A 14 -17.95 -15.05 25.15
CA ARG A 14 -18.27 -15.79 26.34
C ARG A 14 -19.72 -16.23 26.27
N GLY A 15 -20.00 -17.36 25.69
CA GLY A 15 -21.33 -17.93 25.72
C GLY A 15 -21.69 -18.40 27.12
N ASN A 16 -23.00 -18.54 27.41
CA ASN A 16 -23.46 -19.15 28.64
C ASN A 16 -23.19 -20.67 28.59
N LYS A 17 -22.21 -21.13 29.37
CA LYS A 17 -21.80 -22.54 29.42
C LYS A 17 -22.93 -23.48 29.87
N GLN A 18 -23.84 -23.02 30.72
CA GLN A 18 -24.97 -23.87 31.17
C GLN A 18 -25.98 -24.10 30.03
N LEU A 19 -26.18 -23.13 29.16
CA LEU A 19 -27.12 -23.24 28.04
C LEU A 19 -26.47 -23.81 26.76
N PHE A 20 -25.21 -23.49 26.50
CA PHE A 20 -24.55 -23.77 25.23
C PHE A 20 -23.29 -24.64 25.33
N GLY A 21 -22.93 -25.11 26.53
CA GLY A 21 -21.68 -25.84 26.79
C GLY A 21 -21.53 -27.13 25.96
N ASP A 22 -22.64 -27.75 25.58
CA ASP A 22 -22.65 -28.96 24.75
C ASP A 22 -22.73 -28.64 23.24
N CYS A 23 -22.88 -27.38 22.86
CA CYS A 23 -22.89 -26.97 21.47
C CYS A 23 -21.47 -26.95 20.94
N CYS A 24 -21.24 -27.66 19.82
CA CYS A 24 -19.93 -27.70 19.14
C CYS A 24 -19.46 -26.36 18.57
N LEU A 25 -20.35 -25.37 18.48
CA LEU A 25 -20.05 -23.99 18.02
C LEU A 25 -19.84 -23.02 19.18
N HIS A 26 -20.02 -23.48 20.43
CA HIS A 26 -19.81 -22.63 21.59
C HIS A 26 -18.36 -22.17 21.70
N HIS A 27 -18.15 -20.87 21.88
CA HIS A 27 -16.84 -20.20 21.81
C HIS A 27 -16.11 -20.30 20.45
N GLY A 28 -16.78 -20.80 19.42
CA GLY A 28 -16.22 -20.82 18.06
C GLY A 28 -16.04 -19.41 17.50
N LEU A 29 -14.96 -19.21 16.74
CA LEU A 29 -14.70 -18.00 15.99
C LEU A 29 -14.24 -18.39 14.58
N THR A 30 -14.89 -17.81 13.57
CA THR A 30 -14.47 -17.95 12.19
C THR A 30 -14.11 -16.57 11.63
N ILE A 31 -12.94 -16.44 11.05
CA ILE A 31 -12.47 -15.21 10.41
C ILE A 31 -12.18 -15.53 8.96
N THR A 32 -12.75 -14.75 8.06
CA THR A 32 -12.45 -14.80 6.62
C THR A 32 -11.91 -13.46 6.16
N SER A 33 -10.85 -13.47 5.37
CA SER A 33 -10.22 -12.28 4.85
C SER A 33 -9.42 -12.58 3.59
N ASP A 34 -9.22 -11.58 2.75
CA ASP A 34 -8.22 -11.63 1.70
C ASP A 34 -6.81 -11.67 2.28
N THR A 35 -5.86 -12.20 1.51
CA THR A 35 -4.44 -12.16 1.91
C THR A 35 -3.95 -10.72 1.91
N SER A 36 -3.45 -10.25 3.05
CA SER A 36 -2.97 -8.88 3.17
C SER A 36 -1.69 -8.64 2.39
N ALA A 37 -1.64 -7.50 1.70
CA ALA A 37 -0.43 -6.99 1.07
C ALA A 37 0.42 -6.12 2.01
N THR A 38 -0.03 -5.88 3.25
CA THR A 38 0.66 -5.03 4.23
C THR A 38 1.03 -5.78 5.50
N LYS A 39 2.13 -5.39 6.13
CA LYS A 39 2.58 -5.96 7.42
C LYS A 39 1.51 -5.79 8.51
N LYS A 40 0.89 -4.61 8.58
CA LYS A 40 -0.16 -4.31 9.56
C LYS A 40 -1.39 -5.21 9.42
N GLY A 41 -1.73 -5.60 8.19
CA GLY A 41 -2.87 -6.50 7.92
C GLY A 41 -2.50 -7.98 7.92
N SER A 42 -1.23 -8.36 8.03
CA SER A 42 -0.79 -9.76 7.92
C SER A 42 -0.80 -10.54 9.23
N TRP A 43 -1.25 -9.93 10.34
CA TRP A 43 -1.25 -10.54 11.66
C TRP A 43 -1.95 -11.91 11.73
N PHE A 44 -3.07 -12.06 11.01
CA PHE A 44 -3.83 -13.32 10.99
C PHE A 44 -3.06 -14.47 10.32
N MET A 45 -2.10 -14.17 9.45
CA MET A 45 -1.26 -15.19 8.80
C MET A 45 -0.30 -15.85 9.79
N SER A 46 0.01 -15.18 10.92
CA SER A 46 0.79 -15.76 12.00
C SER A 46 0.08 -16.92 12.69
N TRP A 47 -1.24 -17.04 12.51
CA TRP A 47 -2.04 -18.13 13.07
C TRP A 47 -1.75 -19.47 12.39
N GLU A 48 -1.25 -19.46 11.14
CA GLU A 48 -0.75 -20.68 10.49
C GLU A 48 0.34 -21.37 11.35
N LYS A 49 1.20 -20.57 12.01
CA LYS A 49 2.26 -21.09 12.90
C LYS A 49 1.73 -21.57 14.25
N LYS A 50 0.53 -21.13 14.65
CA LYS A 50 -0.11 -21.54 15.89
C LYS A 50 -0.98 -22.80 15.71
N MET A 51 -1.23 -23.22 14.48
CA MET A 51 -1.99 -24.40 14.16
C MET A 51 -1.19 -25.65 14.56
N ASP A 52 -1.78 -26.46 15.42
CA ASP A 52 -1.26 -27.80 15.75
C ASP A 52 -1.66 -28.78 14.64
N LYS A 53 -0.71 -29.10 13.78
CA LYS A 53 -0.95 -29.98 12.62
C LYS A 53 -1.27 -31.42 13.03
N GLU A 54 -0.72 -31.91 14.16
CA GLU A 54 -0.99 -33.28 14.64
C GLU A 54 -2.42 -33.37 15.21
N LEU A 55 -2.84 -32.34 15.95
CA LEU A 55 -4.22 -32.22 16.43
C LEU A 55 -5.20 -32.17 15.25
N ILE A 56 -4.92 -31.42 14.20
CA ILE A 56 -5.79 -31.32 13.00
C ILE A 56 -5.85 -32.67 12.28
N ALA A 57 -4.74 -33.36 12.07
CA ALA A 57 -4.72 -34.69 11.47
C ALA A 57 -5.51 -35.71 12.31
N THR A 58 -5.44 -35.62 13.62
CA THR A 58 -6.24 -36.45 14.55
C THR A 58 -7.72 -36.14 14.39
N LEU A 59 -8.12 -34.86 14.33
CA LEU A 59 -9.50 -34.44 14.11
C LEU A 59 -10.05 -34.97 12.76
N GLU A 60 -9.28 -34.87 11.69
CA GLU A 60 -9.65 -35.40 10.37
C GLU A 60 -9.87 -36.92 10.42
N THR A 61 -8.97 -37.65 11.10
CA THR A 61 -9.09 -39.08 11.27
C THR A 61 -10.37 -39.45 12.02
N VAL A 62 -10.67 -38.75 13.14
CA VAL A 62 -11.90 -38.95 13.92
C VAL A 62 -13.15 -38.63 13.09
N LEU A 63 -13.11 -37.57 12.28
CA LEU A 63 -14.23 -37.20 11.40
C LEU A 63 -14.49 -38.26 10.34
N VAL A 64 -13.45 -38.77 9.66
CA VAL A 64 -13.57 -39.83 8.67
C VAL A 64 -14.14 -41.10 9.32
N HIS A 65 -13.65 -41.45 10.52
CA HIS A 65 -14.14 -42.61 11.26
C HIS A 65 -15.61 -42.44 11.67
N LEU A 66 -15.97 -41.29 12.18
CA LEU A 66 -17.36 -40.97 12.55
C LEU A 66 -18.30 -41.05 11.34
N HIS A 67 -17.86 -40.52 10.18
CA HIS A 67 -18.62 -40.64 8.95
C HIS A 67 -18.82 -42.09 8.53
N SER A 68 -17.79 -42.94 8.61
CA SER A 68 -17.87 -44.37 8.34
C SER A 68 -18.88 -45.08 9.27
N ILE A 69 -18.87 -44.75 10.57
CA ILE A 69 -19.83 -45.30 11.53
C ILE A 69 -21.27 -44.88 11.21
N ARG A 70 -21.48 -43.62 10.85
CA ARG A 70 -22.80 -43.09 10.44
C ARG A 70 -23.34 -43.82 9.17
N ASN A 71 -22.47 -44.09 8.21
CA ASN A 71 -22.82 -44.84 7.04
C ASN A 71 -23.20 -46.28 7.37
N LYS A 72 -22.48 -46.93 8.33
CA LYS A 72 -22.83 -48.28 8.84
C LYS A 72 -24.14 -48.27 9.61
N LEU A 73 -24.43 -47.24 10.41
CA LEU A 73 -25.69 -47.05 11.10
C LEU A 73 -26.86 -47.01 10.08
N ALA A 74 -26.70 -46.27 8.99
CA ALA A 74 -27.72 -46.19 7.92
C ALA A 74 -27.92 -47.54 7.18
N ALA A 75 -26.83 -48.30 6.99
CA ALA A 75 -26.86 -49.56 6.27
C ALA A 75 -27.36 -50.76 7.12
N HIS A 76 -27.26 -50.68 8.45
CA HIS A 76 -27.57 -51.77 9.38
C HIS A 76 -28.54 -51.32 10.50
N PRO A 77 -29.82 -51.11 10.21
CA PRO A 77 -30.80 -50.67 11.20
C PRO A 77 -31.00 -51.70 12.34
N ASP A 78 -30.70 -52.97 12.08
CA ASP A 78 -30.75 -54.09 13.03
C ASP A 78 -29.75 -53.90 14.20
N ARG A 79 -28.71 -53.10 13.99
CA ARG A 79 -27.67 -52.78 15.00
C ARG A 79 -27.67 -51.33 15.45
N TYR A 80 -28.80 -50.67 15.41
CA TYR A 80 -28.95 -49.26 15.69
C TYR A 80 -28.31 -48.84 17.00
N ASP A 81 -28.62 -49.46 18.11
CA ASP A 81 -28.12 -49.07 19.43
C ASP A 81 -26.60 -49.20 19.54
N TYR A 82 -26.01 -50.22 18.92
CA TYR A 82 -24.58 -50.40 18.89
C TYR A 82 -23.90 -49.26 18.14
N TYR A 83 -24.30 -48.96 16.91
CA TYR A 83 -23.69 -47.93 16.12
C TYR A 83 -23.98 -46.53 16.67
N MET A 84 -25.16 -46.31 17.23
CA MET A 84 -25.49 -45.03 17.86
C MET A 84 -24.62 -44.75 19.07
N SER A 85 -24.36 -45.77 19.91
CA SER A 85 -23.43 -45.62 21.05
C SER A 85 -22.01 -45.26 20.58
N GLN A 86 -21.55 -45.84 19.47
CA GLN A 86 -20.25 -45.45 18.88
C GLN A 86 -20.26 -44.01 18.31
N VAL A 87 -21.32 -43.61 17.64
CA VAL A 87 -21.50 -42.24 17.18
C VAL A 87 -21.37 -41.26 18.32
N GLN A 88 -22.13 -41.46 19.40
CA GLN A 88 -22.10 -40.59 20.60
C GLN A 88 -20.73 -40.55 21.25
N LYS A 89 -20.02 -41.69 21.33
CA LYS A 89 -18.66 -41.75 21.83
C LYS A 89 -17.70 -40.88 21.01
N TYR A 90 -17.68 -41.02 19.68
CA TYR A 90 -16.77 -40.28 18.80
C TYR A 90 -17.18 -38.81 18.66
N GLU A 91 -18.45 -38.46 18.79
CA GLU A 91 -18.90 -37.06 18.85
C GLU A 91 -18.37 -36.36 20.11
N LYS A 92 -18.37 -37.04 21.28
CA LYS A 92 -17.75 -36.49 22.52
C LYS A 92 -16.24 -36.28 22.33
N VAL A 93 -15.53 -37.24 21.73
CA VAL A 93 -14.11 -37.12 21.44
C VAL A 93 -13.87 -35.95 20.50
N LEU A 94 -14.65 -35.85 19.41
CA LEU A 94 -14.56 -34.76 18.45
C LEU A 94 -14.80 -33.41 19.10
N HIS A 95 -15.82 -33.29 19.96
CA HIS A 95 -16.12 -32.07 20.70
C HIS A 95 -14.93 -31.63 21.59
N SER A 96 -14.36 -32.58 22.33
CA SER A 96 -13.20 -32.32 23.18
C SER A 96 -11.99 -31.84 22.36
N LEU A 97 -11.67 -32.51 21.27
CA LEU A 97 -10.53 -32.12 20.41
C LEU A 97 -10.74 -30.75 19.75
N ARG A 98 -11.96 -30.44 19.32
CA ARG A 98 -12.30 -29.15 18.68
C ARG A 98 -12.14 -27.98 19.64
N SER A 99 -12.34 -28.16 20.93
CA SER A 99 -12.19 -27.06 21.89
C SER A 99 -10.77 -26.50 21.99
N TYR A 100 -9.77 -27.25 21.54
CA TYR A 100 -8.36 -26.85 21.51
C TYR A 100 -7.86 -26.54 20.09
N ALA A 101 -8.68 -26.80 19.05
CA ALA A 101 -8.23 -26.72 17.68
C ALA A 101 -8.27 -25.30 17.14
N LEU A 102 -7.19 -24.91 16.47
CA LEU A 102 -7.13 -23.75 15.61
C LEU A 102 -6.83 -24.24 14.19
N VAL A 103 -7.72 -23.94 13.24
CA VAL A 103 -7.55 -24.28 11.84
C VAL A 103 -7.25 -23.01 11.04
N TYR A 104 -6.18 -23.03 10.29
CA TYR A 104 -5.84 -22.01 9.32
C TYR A 104 -5.76 -22.62 7.94
N SER A 105 -6.50 -22.06 6.99
CA SER A 105 -6.44 -22.50 5.60
C SER A 105 -6.38 -21.31 4.64
N ARG A 106 -5.77 -21.55 3.49
CA ARG A 106 -5.72 -20.59 2.36
C ARG A 106 -6.34 -21.22 1.15
N CYS A 107 -7.23 -20.47 0.51
CA CYS A 107 -7.95 -20.93 -0.67
C CYS A 107 -7.84 -19.87 -1.77
N SER A 108 -7.28 -20.22 -2.90
CA SER A 108 -7.28 -19.35 -4.08
C SER A 108 -8.58 -19.50 -4.87
N SER A 109 -8.94 -18.46 -5.64
CA SER A 109 -10.09 -18.53 -6.56
C SER A 109 -9.96 -19.64 -7.60
N ILE A 110 -8.75 -20.13 -7.88
CA ILE A 110 -8.52 -21.27 -8.78
C ILE A 110 -9.17 -22.56 -8.24
N GLN A 111 -9.21 -22.75 -6.91
CA GLN A 111 -9.86 -23.93 -6.32
C GLN A 111 -11.38 -23.94 -6.53
N ASN A 112 -11.95 -22.79 -6.88
CA ASN A 112 -13.36 -22.64 -7.22
C ASN A 112 -13.59 -22.40 -8.73
N LEU A 113 -12.64 -22.80 -9.56
CA LEU A 113 -12.66 -22.55 -11.00
C LEU A 113 -13.89 -23.17 -11.69
N ALA A 114 -14.35 -24.32 -11.21
CA ALA A 114 -15.54 -25.00 -11.75
C ALA A 114 -16.81 -24.14 -11.64
N VAL A 115 -16.89 -23.24 -10.66
CA VAL A 115 -18.01 -22.32 -10.47
C VAL A 115 -17.77 -20.97 -11.13
N LEU A 116 -16.55 -20.43 -10.98
CA LEU A 116 -16.19 -19.09 -11.45
C LEU A 116 -15.92 -19.03 -12.96
N GLY A 117 -15.44 -20.12 -13.54
CA GLY A 117 -14.98 -20.17 -14.92
C GLY A 117 -13.59 -19.56 -15.14
N GLU A 118 -12.90 -20.00 -16.19
CA GLU A 118 -11.57 -19.48 -16.53
C GLU A 118 -11.60 -18.01 -16.94
N ASP A 119 -12.68 -17.58 -17.58
CA ASP A 119 -12.79 -16.19 -18.06
C ASP A 119 -12.80 -15.19 -16.93
N PHE A 120 -13.37 -15.55 -15.77
CA PHE A 120 -13.27 -14.72 -14.56
C PHE A 120 -11.82 -14.50 -14.15
N ILE A 121 -11.02 -15.56 -14.10
CA ILE A 121 -9.60 -15.44 -13.70
C ILE A 121 -8.82 -14.60 -14.72
N ARG A 122 -9.09 -14.78 -16.03
CA ARG A 122 -8.45 -13.98 -17.10
C ARG A 122 -8.83 -12.52 -17.01
N GLN A 123 -10.11 -12.23 -16.74
CA GLN A 123 -10.60 -10.86 -16.55
C GLN A 123 -9.96 -10.22 -15.35
N MET A 124 -9.95 -10.86 -14.18
CA MET A 124 -9.33 -10.34 -12.98
C MET A 124 -7.82 -10.08 -13.15
N LYS A 125 -7.13 -10.96 -13.88
CA LYS A 125 -5.70 -10.77 -14.20
C LYS A 125 -5.44 -9.54 -15.08
N ARG A 126 -6.37 -9.20 -15.97
CA ARG A 126 -6.28 -8.03 -16.85
C ARG A 126 -6.63 -6.72 -16.11
N ASP A 127 -7.70 -6.76 -15.30
CA ASP A 127 -8.36 -5.58 -14.76
C ASP A 127 -7.79 -5.15 -13.40
N LEU A 128 -7.19 -6.08 -12.65
CA LEU A 128 -6.62 -5.80 -11.33
C LEU A 128 -5.12 -5.49 -11.39
N PRO A 129 -4.64 -4.60 -10.53
CA PRO A 129 -3.21 -4.45 -10.27
C PRO A 129 -2.59 -5.80 -9.88
N LYS A 130 -1.37 -6.07 -10.35
CA LYS A 130 -0.68 -7.36 -10.13
C LYS A 130 -0.68 -7.81 -8.67
N MET A 131 -0.41 -6.89 -7.74
CA MET A 131 -0.41 -7.22 -6.31
C MET A 131 -1.79 -7.64 -5.82
N THR A 132 -2.83 -6.90 -6.17
CA THR A 132 -4.21 -7.24 -5.82
C THR A 132 -4.63 -8.59 -6.42
N PHE A 133 -4.27 -8.86 -7.68
CA PHE A 133 -4.53 -10.16 -8.28
C PHE A 133 -3.85 -11.30 -7.50
N LEU A 134 -2.57 -11.14 -7.14
CA LEU A 134 -1.83 -12.15 -6.40
C LEU A 134 -2.37 -12.37 -4.99
N THR A 135 -2.76 -11.31 -4.29
CA THR A 135 -3.24 -11.41 -2.89
C THR A 135 -4.71 -11.83 -2.83
N SER A 136 -5.61 -11.16 -3.55
CA SER A 136 -7.06 -11.39 -3.41
C SER A 136 -7.58 -12.56 -4.26
N ILE A 137 -7.02 -12.78 -5.47
CA ILE A 137 -7.49 -13.85 -6.35
C ILE A 137 -6.68 -15.13 -6.17
N MET A 138 -5.35 -15.01 -6.13
CA MET A 138 -4.45 -16.16 -6.03
C MET A 138 -4.15 -16.57 -4.58
N CYS A 139 -4.59 -15.79 -3.60
CA CYS A 139 -4.32 -15.99 -2.17
C CYS A 139 -2.82 -16.22 -1.86
N GLN A 140 -1.96 -15.56 -2.66
CA GLN A 140 -0.51 -15.69 -2.48
C GLN A 140 -0.02 -14.70 -1.44
N HIS A 141 0.82 -15.19 -0.54
CA HIS A 141 1.61 -14.33 0.32
C HIS A 141 2.70 -13.69 -0.55
N VAL A 142 2.42 -12.50 -1.00
CA VAL A 142 3.48 -11.68 -1.60
C VAL A 142 4.30 -11.18 -0.43
N GLY A 143 5.57 -11.59 -0.39
CA GLY A 143 6.47 -11.17 0.68
C GLY A 143 6.38 -9.67 0.85
N ILE A 144 5.86 -9.25 2.00
CA ILE A 144 5.76 -7.85 2.35
C ILE A 144 7.20 -7.41 2.47
N ALA A 145 7.64 -6.63 1.51
CA ALA A 145 8.95 -6.03 1.58
C ALA A 145 9.02 -5.23 2.88
N MET A 146 10.11 -5.44 3.59
CA MET A 146 10.30 -4.96 4.94
C MET A 146 10.02 -3.46 5.05
N ASP A 147 9.20 -3.12 6.03
CA ASP A 147 9.10 -1.84 6.70
C ASP A 147 9.07 -0.56 5.87
N GLY A 148 8.10 -0.39 4.97
CA GLY A 148 7.84 0.93 4.39
C GLY A 148 7.02 0.93 3.12
N PHE A 149 6.38 2.05 2.87
CA PHE A 149 5.65 2.30 1.64
C PHE A 149 6.58 2.20 0.41
N TYR A 150 7.83 2.61 0.57
CA TYR A 150 8.87 2.63 -0.47
C TYR A 150 9.89 1.49 -0.33
N SER A 151 9.41 0.28 -0.24
CA SER A 151 10.26 -0.92 -0.13
C SER A 151 11.24 -1.17 -1.29
N GLY A 152 11.06 -0.45 -2.39
CA GLY A 152 11.98 -0.47 -3.54
C GLY A 152 13.14 0.51 -3.43
N LEU A 153 13.07 1.45 -2.48
CA LEU A 153 14.10 2.44 -2.22
C LEU A 153 15.34 1.77 -1.61
N ASP A 154 16.49 2.11 -2.12
CA ASP A 154 17.79 1.56 -1.72
C ASP A 154 18.80 2.69 -1.71
N GLU A 155 19.54 2.88 -0.61
CA GLU A 155 20.44 4.02 -0.44
C GLU A 155 21.55 4.03 -1.50
N ASP A 156 22.18 2.89 -1.74
CA ASP A 156 23.32 2.82 -2.68
C ASP A 156 22.89 3.03 -4.14
N ARG A 157 21.64 2.73 -4.46
CA ARG A 157 21.13 2.82 -5.82
C ARG A 157 20.40 4.13 -6.11
N ASN A 158 19.63 4.63 -5.15
CA ASN A 158 18.66 5.71 -5.39
C ASN A 158 19.10 7.05 -4.83
N PHE A 159 20.01 7.09 -3.85
CA PHE A 159 20.53 8.34 -3.31
C PHE A 159 21.84 8.72 -3.98
N TYR A 160 22.03 10.00 -4.19
CA TYR A 160 23.25 10.54 -4.74
C TYR A 160 23.45 11.98 -4.23
N THR A 161 24.65 12.49 -4.41
CA THR A 161 24.98 13.89 -4.15
C THR A 161 25.65 14.48 -5.38
N ALA A 162 25.18 15.63 -5.81
CA ALA A 162 25.72 16.33 -6.98
C ALA A 162 25.86 17.84 -6.73
N PRO A 163 26.81 18.25 -5.87
CA PRO A 163 27.09 19.67 -5.65
C PRO A 163 27.80 20.25 -6.87
N ASN A 164 27.48 21.49 -7.21
CA ASN A 164 28.25 22.26 -8.19
C ASN A 164 29.57 22.76 -7.59
N THR A 165 30.57 21.90 -7.60
CA THR A 165 31.89 22.19 -7.00
C THR A 165 32.53 23.43 -7.61
N THR A 166 32.42 23.63 -8.91
CA THR A 166 32.97 24.81 -9.59
C THR A 166 32.39 26.12 -9.04
N TYR A 167 31.09 26.15 -8.82
CA TYR A 167 30.44 27.33 -8.24
C TYR A 167 30.78 27.49 -6.77
N LEU A 168 30.79 26.42 -6.00
CA LEU A 168 31.14 26.45 -4.57
C LEU A 168 32.59 26.89 -4.36
N ASP A 169 33.53 26.41 -5.16
CA ASP A 169 34.94 26.80 -5.12
C ASP A 169 35.13 28.27 -5.47
N ALA A 170 34.36 28.78 -6.45
CA ALA A 170 34.38 30.20 -6.83
C ALA A 170 33.93 31.13 -5.69
N LEU A 171 33.13 30.66 -4.77
CA LEU A 171 32.71 31.40 -3.56
C LEU A 171 33.82 31.50 -2.51
N GLN A 172 34.94 30.78 -2.67
CA GLN A 172 36.11 30.81 -1.78
C GLN A 172 35.73 30.67 -0.29
N TYR A 173 34.84 29.79 0.05
CA TYR A 173 34.33 29.60 1.43
C TYR A 173 33.65 30.86 2.07
N LYS A 174 33.36 31.88 1.26
CA LYS A 174 32.66 33.10 1.74
C LYS A 174 31.15 32.86 1.92
N PHE A 175 30.66 31.74 1.45
CA PHE A 175 29.26 31.39 1.59
C PHE A 175 28.90 31.12 3.05
N ASN A 176 27.95 31.88 3.58
CA ASN A 176 27.41 31.69 4.92
C ASN A 176 25.97 31.20 4.82
N PRO A 177 25.70 29.87 5.06
CA PRO A 177 24.35 29.31 4.89
C PRO A 177 23.29 29.94 5.82
N LYS A 178 23.69 30.69 6.83
CA LYS A 178 22.75 31.42 7.69
C LYS A 178 22.37 32.82 7.15
N LYS A 179 23.18 33.40 6.27
CA LYS A 179 22.97 34.73 5.71
C LYS A 179 22.68 34.72 4.23
N ASP A 180 23.29 33.79 3.49
CA ASP A 180 23.18 33.71 2.04
C ASP A 180 22.09 32.70 1.67
N LYS A 181 21.16 33.10 0.82
CA LYS A 181 20.14 32.16 0.31
C LYS A 181 20.79 31.16 -0.66
N ILE A 182 20.58 29.89 -0.42
CA ILE A 182 20.93 28.82 -1.33
C ILE A 182 20.02 28.92 -2.57
N ASP A 183 20.59 28.76 -3.75
CA ASP A 183 19.85 28.75 -5.02
C ASP A 183 20.39 27.66 -5.98
N CYS A 184 19.74 27.47 -7.10
CA CYS A 184 20.02 26.41 -8.07
C CYS A 184 21.45 26.37 -8.63
N ARG A 185 22.28 27.40 -8.40
CA ARG A 185 23.69 27.39 -8.81
C ARG A 185 24.53 26.44 -7.97
N THR A 186 24.06 26.07 -6.79
CA THR A 186 24.70 25.06 -5.95
C THR A 186 24.46 23.63 -6.41
N ASP A 187 23.47 23.41 -7.28
CA ASP A 187 23.08 22.09 -7.78
C ASP A 187 23.88 21.77 -9.05
N GLY A 188 24.57 20.65 -9.05
CA GLY A 188 25.37 20.17 -10.18
C GLY A 188 24.66 19.16 -11.07
N ASP A 189 23.43 18.78 -10.73
CA ASP A 189 22.64 17.75 -11.39
C ASP A 189 21.52 18.27 -12.29
N ILE A 190 21.35 19.59 -12.35
CA ILE A 190 20.37 20.23 -13.24
C ILE A 190 20.95 20.35 -14.64
N GLU A 191 20.29 19.74 -15.60
CA GLU A 191 20.62 19.86 -17.02
C GLU A 191 19.93 21.11 -17.63
N ASP A 192 20.72 22.15 -17.91
CA ASP A 192 20.24 23.33 -18.62
C ASP A 192 19.68 22.93 -20.00
N GLY A 193 18.49 23.43 -20.33
CA GLY A 193 17.84 23.10 -21.59
C GLY A 193 16.76 22.00 -21.48
N LEU A 194 16.71 21.24 -20.41
CA LEU A 194 15.59 20.34 -20.14
C LEU A 194 14.58 21.02 -19.20
N PRO A 195 13.27 20.71 -19.32
CA PRO A 195 12.26 21.27 -18.43
C PRO A 195 12.37 20.70 -17.01
N LEU A 196 12.08 21.51 -16.01
CA LEU A 196 11.79 21.03 -14.69
C LEU A 196 10.39 20.42 -14.64
N ILE A 197 10.17 19.49 -13.72
CA ILE A 197 8.89 18.87 -13.45
C ILE A 197 8.49 19.23 -12.05
N ILE A 198 7.25 19.69 -11.84
CA ILE A 198 6.74 19.96 -10.50
C ILE A 198 5.45 19.20 -10.25
N GLY A 199 5.30 18.75 -9.00
CA GLY A 199 4.07 18.23 -8.44
C GLY A 199 3.87 18.83 -7.04
N LEU A 200 2.61 19.11 -6.71
CA LEU A 200 2.26 19.76 -5.43
C LEU A 200 1.27 18.93 -4.65
N ASP A 201 1.35 19.07 -3.33
CA ASP A 201 0.32 18.65 -2.39
C ASP A 201 -0.16 19.88 -1.62
N ALA A 202 -1.44 20.23 -1.82
CA ALA A 202 -2.07 21.42 -1.25
C ALA A 202 -2.89 21.06 -0.02
N ASN A 203 -2.47 21.58 1.12
CA ASN A 203 -3.13 21.38 2.41
C ASN A 203 -3.33 22.71 3.15
N THR A 204 -4.22 22.71 4.13
CA THR A 204 -4.52 23.91 4.92
C THR A 204 -3.30 24.41 5.71
N ASN A 205 -2.53 23.49 6.28
CA ASN A 205 -1.43 23.83 7.22
C ASN A 205 -0.05 23.82 6.59
N ILE A 206 0.13 23.04 5.50
CA ILE A 206 1.40 22.90 4.81
C ILE A 206 1.14 22.67 3.33
N ASN A 207 1.86 23.40 2.48
CA ASN A 207 1.84 23.19 1.04
C ASN A 207 3.24 22.77 0.59
N CYS A 208 3.33 21.62 -0.05
CA CYS A 208 4.59 21.04 -0.47
C CYS A 208 4.67 20.99 -2.01
N MET A 209 5.85 21.28 -2.54
CA MET A 209 6.19 21.16 -3.96
C MET A 209 7.43 20.28 -4.09
N VAL A 210 7.32 19.23 -4.88
CA VAL A 210 8.47 18.40 -5.28
C VAL A 210 8.91 18.86 -6.66
N VAL A 211 10.21 19.04 -6.82
CA VAL A 211 10.82 19.44 -8.09
C VAL A 211 11.71 18.31 -8.58
N GLY A 212 11.51 17.90 -9.82
CA GLY A 212 12.31 16.87 -10.46
C GLY A 212 12.69 17.25 -11.89
N GLN A 213 13.55 16.46 -12.48
CA GLN A 213 13.93 16.55 -13.88
C GLN A 213 14.19 15.15 -14.44
N VAL A 214 13.68 14.87 -15.63
CA VAL A 214 14.13 13.70 -16.39
C VAL A 214 15.36 14.10 -17.16
N GLY A 215 16.48 13.53 -16.79
CA GLY A 215 17.76 13.81 -17.45
C GLY A 215 17.89 13.16 -18.82
N SER A 216 18.94 13.51 -19.54
CA SER A 216 19.30 12.91 -20.83
C SER A 216 19.53 11.40 -20.74
N ASP A 217 19.89 10.89 -19.56
CA ASP A 217 20.04 9.46 -19.23
C ASP A 217 18.70 8.74 -18.91
N GLN A 218 17.57 9.41 -19.12
CA GLN A 218 16.22 8.89 -18.86
C GLN A 218 15.95 8.55 -17.38
N ARG A 219 16.72 9.09 -16.43
CA ARG A 219 16.45 8.97 -15.00
C ARG A 219 15.65 10.17 -14.51
N LEU A 220 14.68 9.93 -13.66
CA LEU A 220 13.94 10.97 -12.95
C LEU A 220 14.70 11.33 -11.68
N ARG A 221 15.35 12.46 -11.66
CA ARG A 221 16.00 13.02 -10.49
C ARG A 221 15.01 13.86 -9.71
N ILE A 222 14.87 13.59 -8.42
CA ILE A 222 14.16 14.46 -7.49
C ILE A 222 15.19 15.44 -6.94
N ILE A 223 15.17 16.64 -7.46
CA ILE A 223 16.23 17.64 -7.22
C ILE A 223 15.97 18.41 -5.92
N ASN A 224 14.70 18.73 -5.65
CA ASN A 224 14.36 19.60 -4.54
C ASN A 224 12.97 19.30 -3.97
N SER A 225 12.78 19.66 -2.70
CA SER A 225 11.49 19.66 -2.03
C SER A 225 11.29 20.97 -1.31
N LEU A 226 10.35 21.77 -1.79
CA LEU A 226 10.00 23.07 -1.23
C LEU A 226 8.71 22.94 -0.42
N TYR A 227 8.61 23.69 0.67
CA TYR A 227 7.37 23.73 1.43
C TYR A 227 7.18 25.08 2.13
N VAL A 228 5.89 25.41 2.34
CA VAL A 228 5.49 26.54 3.17
C VAL A 228 4.50 26.07 4.22
N LYS A 229 4.63 26.61 5.45
CA LYS A 229 3.68 26.32 6.54
C LYS A 229 2.67 27.45 6.69
N TYR A 230 1.60 27.18 7.44
CA TYR A 230 0.55 28.14 7.76
C TYR A 230 1.10 29.54 8.06
N GLU A 231 0.39 30.43 7.63
CA GLU A 231 0.33 31.80 7.15
C GLU A 231 0.79 31.96 5.70
N ARG A 232 1.78 31.20 5.22
CA ARG A 232 2.18 31.16 3.81
C ARG A 232 1.36 30.09 3.07
N LYS A 233 0.97 30.39 1.85
CA LYS A 233 0.02 29.60 1.04
C LYS A 233 0.64 29.14 -0.28
N LEU A 234 -0.19 28.68 -1.21
CA LEU A 234 0.25 28.21 -2.53
C LEU A 234 1.03 29.24 -3.36
N PRO A 235 0.65 30.53 -3.42
CA PRO A 235 1.45 31.52 -4.14
C PRO A 235 2.88 31.61 -3.64
N GLU A 236 3.08 31.52 -2.32
CA GLU A 236 4.40 31.67 -1.72
C GLU A 236 5.32 30.48 -1.98
N VAL A 237 4.81 29.24 -2.05
CA VAL A 237 5.65 28.10 -2.45
C VAL A 237 6.05 28.20 -3.92
N ALA A 238 5.15 28.70 -4.79
CA ALA A 238 5.47 28.94 -6.19
C ALA A 238 6.49 30.07 -6.35
N GLN A 239 6.43 31.11 -5.48
CA GLN A 239 7.42 32.18 -5.48
C GLN A 239 8.79 31.68 -4.97
N ASP A 240 8.82 30.87 -3.91
CA ASP A 240 10.07 30.24 -3.41
C ASP A 240 10.75 29.40 -4.51
N PHE A 241 9.95 28.67 -5.32
CA PHE A 241 10.45 27.96 -6.50
C PHE A 241 11.08 28.95 -7.50
N CYS A 242 10.39 30.04 -7.83
CA CYS A 242 10.90 31.04 -8.78
C CYS A 242 12.20 31.71 -8.27
N ASP A 243 12.26 32.00 -6.97
CA ASP A 243 13.43 32.61 -6.35
C ASP A 243 14.63 31.65 -6.34
N TYR A 244 14.41 30.37 -6.05
CA TYR A 244 15.45 29.36 -6.03
C TYR A 244 16.03 29.13 -7.44
N TYR A 245 15.17 29.00 -8.45
CA TYR A 245 15.55 28.67 -9.82
C TYR A 245 15.72 29.89 -10.73
N LYS A 246 15.85 31.10 -10.16
CA LYS A 246 15.94 32.34 -10.95
C LYS A 246 17.13 32.41 -11.91
N TYR A 247 18.21 31.69 -11.61
CA TYR A 247 19.44 31.69 -12.43
C TYR A 247 19.47 30.64 -13.53
N LEU A 248 18.45 29.78 -13.64
CA LEU A 248 18.34 28.86 -14.75
C LEU A 248 18.14 29.63 -16.08
N LYS A 249 18.86 29.23 -17.14
CA LYS A 249 18.73 29.80 -18.48
C LYS A 249 17.42 29.38 -19.13
N SER A 250 17.07 28.10 -19.03
CA SER A 250 15.82 27.58 -19.58
C SER A 250 14.73 27.58 -18.48
N LYS A 251 13.81 28.54 -18.58
CA LYS A 251 12.67 28.65 -17.66
C LYS A 251 11.46 27.88 -18.19
N ARG A 252 11.61 26.57 -18.37
CA ARG A 252 10.51 25.67 -18.78
C ARG A 252 10.16 24.73 -17.66
N VAL A 253 8.86 24.61 -17.35
CA VAL A 253 8.36 23.73 -16.30
C VAL A 253 7.12 22.98 -16.78
N ILE A 254 7.06 21.68 -16.45
CA ILE A 254 5.90 20.83 -16.64
C ILE A 254 5.23 20.67 -15.27
N PHE A 255 4.01 21.13 -15.18
CA PHE A 255 3.23 21.09 -13.95
C PHE A 255 2.18 19.99 -14.03
N TYR A 256 2.39 18.92 -13.30
CA TYR A 256 1.42 17.84 -13.14
C TYR A 256 0.48 18.13 -11.97
N TYR A 257 -0.83 18.08 -12.24
CA TYR A 257 -1.86 18.28 -11.22
C TYR A 257 -3.04 17.34 -11.43
N ASP A 258 -3.71 16.99 -10.34
CA ASP A 258 -4.85 16.10 -10.35
C ASP A 258 -6.19 16.82 -10.09
N ALA A 259 -7.27 16.06 -9.93
CA ALA A 259 -8.61 16.60 -9.72
C ALA A 259 -8.75 17.41 -8.41
N THR A 260 -7.82 17.30 -7.45
CA THR A 260 -7.86 18.08 -6.20
C THR A 260 -7.47 19.55 -6.42
N PHE A 261 -6.79 19.83 -7.52
CA PHE A 261 -6.39 21.19 -7.92
C PHE A 261 -7.42 21.88 -8.82
N VAL A 262 -8.50 21.19 -9.17
CA VAL A 262 -9.59 21.70 -10.04
C VAL A 262 -10.89 21.76 -9.23
N GLY A 263 -11.55 22.88 -9.29
CA GLY A 263 -12.82 23.13 -8.62
C GLY A 263 -12.70 24.00 -7.35
N ASN A 264 -13.74 24.79 -7.11
CA ASN A 264 -13.84 25.71 -5.97
C ASN A 264 -14.12 24.95 -4.67
N SER A 265 -13.13 24.26 -4.13
CA SER A 265 -13.26 23.59 -2.83
C SER A 265 -13.29 24.57 -1.65
N TYR A 266 -12.93 25.83 -1.87
CA TYR A 266 -12.95 26.90 -0.86
C TYR A 266 -13.71 28.10 -1.41
N ALA A 267 -14.80 28.44 -0.79
CA ALA A 267 -15.76 29.49 -1.15
C ALA A 267 -15.20 30.93 -1.24
N THR A 268 -13.89 31.12 -1.18
CA THR A 268 -13.23 32.43 -1.15
C THR A 268 -12.36 32.76 -2.37
N HIS A 269 -12.13 31.81 -3.27
CA HIS A 269 -11.29 32.06 -4.47
C HIS A 269 -12.04 31.71 -5.76
N THR A 270 -11.98 32.61 -6.72
CA THR A 270 -12.55 32.44 -8.06
C THR A 270 -11.71 31.54 -8.97
N ASP A 271 -10.44 31.31 -8.60
CA ASP A 271 -9.47 30.58 -9.40
C ASP A 271 -9.18 29.19 -8.80
N ASP A 272 -8.97 28.22 -9.68
CA ASP A 272 -8.50 26.89 -9.31
C ASP A 272 -7.05 26.95 -8.78
N PHE A 273 -6.67 26.01 -7.92
CA PHE A 273 -5.33 26.00 -7.34
C PHE A 273 -4.22 25.93 -8.40
N TYR A 274 -4.41 25.15 -9.46
CA TYR A 274 -3.42 25.09 -10.54
C TYR A 274 -3.26 26.43 -11.26
N GLN A 275 -4.33 27.21 -11.42
CA GLN A 275 -4.28 28.54 -12.04
C GLN A 275 -3.49 29.54 -11.19
N ILE A 276 -3.66 29.47 -9.87
CA ILE A 276 -2.90 30.31 -8.91
C ILE A 276 -1.39 30.06 -9.07
N ILE A 277 -0.98 28.79 -9.05
CA ILE A 277 0.42 28.40 -9.22
C ILE A 277 0.93 28.83 -10.59
N SER A 278 0.25 28.48 -11.65
CA SER A 278 0.65 28.81 -13.03
C SER A 278 0.78 30.31 -13.26
N ARG A 279 -0.09 31.12 -12.63
CA ARG A 279 -0.02 32.58 -12.72
C ARG A 279 1.28 33.12 -12.10
N VAL A 280 1.64 32.65 -10.91
CA VAL A 280 2.88 33.05 -10.25
C VAL A 280 4.10 32.65 -11.08
N LEU A 281 4.13 31.43 -11.60
CA LEU A 281 5.22 30.94 -12.44
C LEU A 281 5.36 31.78 -13.71
N ARG A 282 4.26 32.01 -14.43
CA ARG A 282 4.24 32.82 -15.67
C ARG A 282 4.64 34.26 -15.42
N HIS A 283 4.19 34.84 -14.29
CA HIS A 283 4.61 36.20 -13.90
C HIS A 283 6.12 36.32 -13.72
N ASN A 284 6.76 35.25 -13.23
CA ASN A 284 8.23 35.19 -13.06
C ASN A 284 8.96 34.70 -14.33
N GLY A 285 8.30 34.70 -15.48
CA GLY A 285 8.90 34.40 -16.77
C GLY A 285 9.03 32.89 -17.11
N TRP A 286 8.35 32.02 -16.39
CA TRP A 286 8.36 30.58 -16.67
C TRP A 286 7.36 30.23 -17.79
N LEU A 287 7.81 29.38 -18.73
CA LEU A 287 6.93 28.72 -19.70
C LEU A 287 6.36 27.46 -19.02
N VAL A 288 5.08 27.50 -18.68
CA VAL A 288 4.39 26.44 -17.92
C VAL A 288 3.59 25.59 -18.89
N THR A 289 3.92 24.30 -18.92
CA THR A 289 3.12 23.26 -19.57
C THR A 289 2.29 22.56 -18.51
N GLU A 290 0.97 22.78 -18.52
CA GLU A 290 0.03 22.20 -17.57
C GLU A 290 -0.40 20.81 -18.03
N VAL A 291 -0.31 19.80 -17.14
CA VAL A 291 -0.69 18.42 -17.43
C VAL A 291 -1.68 17.93 -16.38
N TYR A 292 -2.94 17.86 -16.77
CA TYR A 292 -3.99 17.30 -15.93
C TYR A 292 -3.96 15.77 -15.97
N ILE A 293 -3.81 15.13 -14.80
CA ILE A 293 -3.70 13.67 -14.70
C ILE A 293 -4.99 12.97 -14.23
N GLY A 294 -6.09 13.72 -14.09
CA GLY A 294 -7.39 13.17 -13.71
C GLY A 294 -7.52 12.87 -12.22
N LYS A 295 -8.30 11.86 -11.89
CA LYS A 295 -8.45 11.42 -10.50
C LYS A 295 -7.15 10.77 -10.00
N PRO A 296 -6.72 11.06 -8.77
CA PRO A 296 -5.52 10.46 -8.23
C PRO A 296 -5.67 8.94 -8.15
N TRP A 297 -4.61 8.22 -8.50
CA TRP A 297 -4.56 6.78 -8.34
C TRP A 297 -4.69 6.38 -6.86
N ASN A 298 -5.18 5.17 -6.62
CA ASN A 298 -5.20 4.65 -5.27
C ASN A 298 -3.77 4.41 -4.72
N HIS A 299 -3.65 4.32 -3.40
CA HIS A 299 -2.34 4.20 -2.75
C HIS A 299 -1.55 2.96 -3.19
N LEU A 300 -2.20 1.84 -3.46
CA LEU A 300 -1.54 0.61 -3.91
C LEU A 300 -0.93 0.77 -5.31
N GLN A 301 -1.65 1.40 -6.23
CA GLN A 301 -1.15 1.66 -7.58
C GLN A 301 0.05 2.61 -7.57
N LYS A 302 -0.02 3.68 -6.75
CA LYS A 302 1.10 4.61 -6.55
C LYS A 302 2.31 3.88 -5.96
N GLN A 303 2.10 3.07 -4.92
CA GLN A 303 3.14 2.29 -4.27
C GLN A 303 3.83 1.33 -5.25
N GLU A 304 3.07 0.59 -6.04
CA GLU A 304 3.61 -0.36 -7.00
C GLU A 304 4.46 0.35 -8.07
N LEU A 305 3.94 1.43 -8.64
CA LEU A 305 4.67 2.19 -9.66
C LEU A 305 5.98 2.77 -9.11
N ILE A 306 5.92 3.46 -7.98
CA ILE A 306 7.10 4.11 -7.37
C ILE A 306 8.16 3.06 -7.00
N ASN A 307 7.75 1.94 -6.40
CA ASN A 307 8.69 0.86 -6.07
C ASN A 307 9.32 0.22 -7.32
N ARG A 308 8.60 0.12 -8.43
CA ARG A 308 9.16 -0.32 -9.71
C ARG A 308 10.14 0.70 -10.27
N MET A 309 9.84 2.00 -10.15
CA MET A 309 10.74 3.07 -10.58
C MET A 309 12.03 3.08 -9.76
N PHE A 310 11.96 2.92 -8.43
CA PHE A 310 13.16 2.79 -7.59
C PHE A 310 14.03 1.59 -7.98
N LYS A 311 13.43 0.51 -8.43
CA LYS A 311 14.15 -0.71 -8.89
C LYS A 311 14.62 -0.64 -10.35
N GLY A 312 14.39 0.47 -11.06
CA GLY A 312 14.71 0.59 -12.47
C GLY A 312 13.89 -0.34 -13.39
N LYS A 313 12.71 -0.76 -12.94
CA LYS A 313 11.80 -1.68 -13.66
C LYS A 313 10.58 -0.96 -14.27
N ALA A 314 10.67 0.34 -14.45
CA ALA A 314 9.68 1.19 -15.09
C ALA A 314 10.38 2.13 -16.08
N ASN A 315 9.61 3.02 -16.75
CA ASN A 315 10.14 3.90 -17.79
C ASN A 315 11.31 4.78 -17.35
N HIS A 316 11.25 5.24 -16.09
CA HIS A 316 12.32 6.05 -15.48
C HIS A 316 12.68 5.47 -14.12
N MET A 317 13.98 5.39 -13.82
CA MET A 317 14.47 5.11 -12.49
C MET A 317 14.46 6.40 -11.67
N ILE A 318 13.96 6.34 -10.44
CA ILE A 318 13.99 7.50 -9.54
C ILE A 318 15.31 7.55 -8.79
N LEU A 319 15.92 8.74 -8.83
CA LEU A 319 17.06 9.16 -8.00
C LEU A 319 16.62 10.30 -7.09
N ILE A 320 17.14 10.34 -5.87
CA ILE A 320 16.81 11.32 -4.83
C ILE A 320 18.09 11.95 -4.30
#